data_0e50c996321c8c1fdfa04713393aa23e
#
_entry.id   0e50c996321c8c1fdfa04713393aa23e
#
_cell.length_a   1.000
_cell.length_b   1.000
_cell.length_c   1.000
_cell.angle_alpha   90.00
_cell.angle_beta   90.00
_cell.angle_gamma   90.00
#
_symmetry.space_group_name_H-M   'P 1'
#
loop_
_entity.id
_entity.type
_entity.pdbx_description
1 polymer ?
#
loop_
_entity_poly.entity_id
_entity_poly.type
_entity_poly.pdbx_seq_one_letter_code
_entity_poly.pdbx_strand_id
1 'polypeptide(L)'
;MTRTELLCDHPALQRHWYAVARSADLAREPVGVTLLGRDYVAWRDGDAAVVAAPDRCPHREAPLSLGRLLEGDLEGAYHGWRFGRGGRCVLVPSAADGVPVPPKAHLGIVHAAERYGLVWLCPGEPTAGIPEIAYDADPRYRRLNVDVERWQASATRMTDNFLDISHFPFVHTGTFGRAQDTHVPRIELGPLDDGYYGYSYEVAVNNDALGATASGLAAKVLTRRMTTGFHLPFAVRSTIHYETGLDHILLLLSTPVDDVTSLFTFVVWRNDDFTVPLAHRSSHDWV
;
A
#
# COMPACT_ATOMS: atom_id res chain seq x y z
N MET A 1 -20.37 22.75 -11.92
CA MET A 1 -20.10 21.31 -11.76
C MET A 1 -19.93 21.07 -10.28
N THR A 2 -20.86 20.38 -9.66
CA THR A 2 -20.72 19.91 -8.29
C THR A 2 -19.57 18.90 -8.26
N ARG A 3 -18.50 19.23 -7.59
CA ARG A 3 -17.39 18.33 -7.35
C ARG A 3 -17.91 17.18 -6.48
N THR A 4 -18.05 16.00 -7.05
CA THR A 4 -18.32 14.79 -6.27
C THR A 4 -16.97 14.40 -5.65
N GLU A 5 -16.61 15.03 -4.55
CA GLU A 5 -15.43 14.65 -3.78
C GLU A 5 -15.79 13.41 -2.97
N LEU A 6 -15.01 12.37 -3.09
CA LEU A 6 -15.10 11.23 -2.19
C LEU A 6 -14.45 11.67 -0.88
N LEU A 7 -15.27 12.04 0.09
CA LEU A 7 -14.78 12.50 1.38
C LEU A 7 -14.28 11.31 2.20
N CYS A 8 -13.11 11.47 2.82
CA CYS A 8 -12.48 10.44 3.65
C CYS A 8 -13.34 9.98 4.83
N ASP A 9 -14.31 10.76 5.26
CA ASP A 9 -15.26 10.40 6.31
C ASP A 9 -16.40 9.49 5.83
N HIS A 10 -16.50 9.20 4.50
CA HIS A 10 -17.55 8.35 3.98
C HIS A 10 -17.48 6.94 4.58
N PRO A 11 -18.58 6.42 5.18
CA PRO A 11 -18.55 5.15 5.93
C PRO A 11 -18.10 3.93 5.11
N ALA A 12 -18.34 3.91 3.80
CA ALA A 12 -17.93 2.82 2.94
C ALA A 12 -16.40 2.65 2.92
N LEU A 13 -15.64 3.77 2.96
CA LEU A 13 -14.18 3.72 2.94
C LEU A 13 -13.59 3.10 4.20
N GLN A 14 -14.28 3.21 5.34
CA GLN A 14 -13.81 2.61 6.60
C GLN A 14 -13.78 1.07 6.58
N ARG A 15 -14.36 0.44 5.57
CA ARG A 15 -14.55 -1.02 5.48
C ARG A 15 -13.63 -1.70 4.46
N HIS A 16 -12.55 -1.03 4.10
CA HIS A 16 -11.56 -1.54 3.15
C HIS A 16 -10.16 -1.56 3.75
N TRP A 17 -9.29 -2.36 3.13
CA TRP A 17 -7.89 -2.48 3.52
C TRP A 17 -7.03 -1.45 2.80
N TYR A 18 -6.11 -0.83 3.55
CA TYR A 18 -5.18 0.18 3.08
C TYR A 18 -3.76 -0.15 3.54
N ALA A 19 -2.80 -0.11 2.64
CA ALA A 19 -1.38 -0.24 2.98
C ALA A 19 -0.88 1.07 3.58
N VAL A 20 -0.39 1.04 4.81
CA VAL A 20 -0.06 2.26 5.57
C VAL A 20 1.43 2.40 5.91
N ALA A 21 2.19 1.30 5.90
CA ALA A 21 3.62 1.27 6.22
C ALA A 21 4.25 0.01 5.64
N ARG A 22 5.58 -0.04 5.57
CA ARG A 22 6.29 -1.28 5.31
C ARG A 22 6.34 -2.13 6.58
N SER A 23 6.30 -3.44 6.42
CA SER A 23 6.47 -4.38 7.54
C SER A 23 7.78 -4.17 8.31
N ALA A 24 8.84 -3.77 7.59
CA ALA A 24 10.15 -3.49 8.17
C ALA A 24 10.17 -2.26 9.10
N ASP A 25 9.27 -1.30 8.88
CA ASP A 25 9.20 -0.06 9.67
C ASP A 25 8.67 -0.33 11.11
N LEU A 26 7.94 -1.43 11.31
CA LEU A 26 7.42 -1.84 12.62
C LEU A 26 8.41 -2.73 13.42
N ALA A 27 9.69 -2.70 13.12
CA ALA A 27 10.64 -3.66 13.71
C ALA A 27 10.92 -3.43 15.21
N ARG A 28 10.92 -2.19 15.70
CA ARG A 28 11.39 -1.86 17.06
C ARG A 28 10.54 -0.82 17.80
N GLU A 29 9.79 0.00 17.09
CA GLU A 29 9.06 1.13 17.65
C GLU A 29 7.63 1.16 17.12
N PRO A 30 6.67 1.76 17.84
CA PRO A 30 5.34 2.00 17.32
C PRO A 30 5.42 3.02 16.17
N VAL A 31 4.60 2.83 15.15
CA VAL A 31 4.54 3.71 13.97
C VAL A 31 3.21 4.42 13.94
N GLY A 32 3.24 5.76 13.94
CA GLY A 32 2.07 6.61 13.73
C GLY A 32 1.74 6.72 12.24
N VAL A 33 0.48 6.54 11.88
CA VAL A 33 -0.02 6.69 10.51
C VAL A 33 -1.34 7.43 10.50
N THR A 34 -1.55 8.29 9.49
CA THR A 34 -2.85 8.92 9.26
C THR A 34 -3.56 8.20 8.12
N LEU A 35 -4.78 7.76 8.35
CA LEU A 35 -5.61 7.06 7.39
C LEU A 35 -7.03 7.64 7.44
N LEU A 36 -7.56 8.08 6.29
CA LEU A 36 -8.92 8.64 6.19
C LEU A 36 -9.18 9.77 7.17
N GLY A 37 -8.22 10.69 7.34
CA GLY A 37 -8.29 11.83 8.24
C GLY A 37 -8.21 11.48 9.73
N ARG A 38 -7.80 10.27 10.09
CA ARG A 38 -7.69 9.82 11.49
C ARG A 38 -6.31 9.21 11.74
N ASP A 39 -5.77 9.49 12.93
CA ASP A 39 -4.47 8.98 13.33
C ASP A 39 -4.59 7.63 14.01
N TYR A 40 -3.70 6.72 13.61
CA TYR A 40 -3.56 5.37 14.15
C TYR A 40 -2.12 5.13 14.55
N VAL A 41 -1.93 4.25 15.51
CA VAL A 41 -0.65 3.68 15.87
C VAL A 41 -0.66 2.20 15.51
N ALA A 42 0.41 1.73 14.86
CA ALA A 42 0.64 0.31 14.59
C ALA A 42 1.92 -0.15 15.30
N TRP A 43 1.90 -1.37 15.83
CA TRP A 43 3.06 -1.96 16.51
C TRP A 43 3.04 -3.49 16.41
N ARG A 44 4.13 -4.13 16.83
CA ARG A 44 4.18 -5.58 17.00
C ARG A 44 3.98 -5.93 18.44
N ASP A 45 3.04 -6.83 18.72
CA ASP A 45 2.86 -7.40 20.06
C ASP A 45 3.92 -8.45 20.40
N GLY A 46 3.82 -9.04 21.60
CA GLY A 46 4.75 -10.06 22.07
C GLY A 46 4.81 -11.35 21.24
N ASP A 47 3.81 -11.61 20.41
CA ASP A 47 3.78 -12.72 19.45
C ASP A 47 4.26 -12.28 18.04
N ALA A 48 4.82 -11.09 17.92
CA ALA A 48 5.23 -10.45 16.67
C ALA A 48 4.08 -10.16 15.68
N ALA A 49 2.83 -10.29 16.10
CA ALA A 49 1.67 -9.95 15.30
C ALA A 49 1.51 -8.43 15.21
N VAL A 50 1.05 -7.95 14.05
CA VAL A 50 0.72 -6.52 13.88
C VAL A 50 -0.58 -6.21 14.58
N VAL A 51 -0.56 -5.18 15.41
CA VAL A 51 -1.71 -4.61 16.11
C VAL A 51 -1.82 -3.14 15.76
N ALA A 52 -3.04 -2.62 15.62
CA ALA A 52 -3.25 -1.20 15.42
C ALA A 52 -4.48 -0.68 16.19
N ALA A 53 -4.40 0.58 16.58
CA ALA A 53 -5.46 1.26 17.31
C ALA A 53 -5.47 2.76 16.93
N PRO A 54 -6.53 3.52 17.25
CA PRO A 54 -6.46 4.97 17.22
C PRO A 54 -5.24 5.48 18.02
N ASP A 55 -4.49 6.41 17.46
CA ASP A 55 -3.27 6.95 18.06
C ASP A 55 -3.60 7.94 19.20
N ARG A 56 -4.27 7.40 20.23
CA ARG A 56 -4.81 8.19 21.33
C ARG A 56 -4.91 7.38 22.60
N CYS A 57 -4.14 7.78 23.61
CA CYS A 57 -4.22 7.16 24.94
C CYS A 57 -5.58 7.42 25.60
N PRO A 58 -6.32 6.42 26.09
CA PRO A 58 -7.64 6.59 26.69
C PRO A 58 -7.63 7.42 27.99
N HIS A 59 -6.46 7.68 28.57
CA HIS A 59 -6.33 8.50 29.78
C HIS A 59 -6.46 10.01 29.48
N ARG A 60 -5.56 10.55 28.64
CA ARG A 60 -5.47 12.00 28.35
C ARG A 60 -5.19 12.27 26.87
N GLU A 61 -5.53 11.37 26.01
CA GLU A 61 -5.50 11.55 24.55
C GLU A 61 -4.11 11.83 23.94
N ALA A 62 -3.04 11.62 24.71
CA ALA A 62 -1.69 11.75 24.18
C ALA A 62 -1.43 10.71 23.09
N PRO A 63 -0.71 11.07 22.01
CA PRO A 63 -0.36 10.11 20.97
C PRO A 63 0.43 8.94 21.51
N LEU A 64 0.01 7.73 21.17
CA LEU A 64 0.67 6.48 21.58
C LEU A 64 1.86 6.16 20.69
N SER A 65 1.87 6.67 19.46
CA SER A 65 3.01 6.56 18.52
C SER A 65 4.28 7.24 19.01
N LEU A 66 4.18 8.18 19.96
CA LEU A 66 5.32 8.81 20.63
C LEU A 66 5.87 7.97 21.79
N GLY A 67 5.25 6.83 22.05
CA GLY A 67 5.64 5.88 23.11
C GLY A 67 6.76 4.94 22.67
N ARG A 68 6.84 3.80 23.33
CA ARG A 68 7.86 2.78 23.03
C ARG A 68 7.28 1.38 23.24
N LEU A 69 7.98 0.38 22.73
CA LEU A 69 7.65 -1.03 22.96
C LEU A 69 8.49 -1.59 24.12
N LEU A 70 7.84 -2.27 25.04
CA LEU A 70 8.47 -2.98 26.15
C LEU A 70 7.91 -4.40 26.19
N GLU A 71 8.72 -5.37 25.81
CA GLU A 71 8.35 -6.80 25.81
C GLU A 71 7.09 -7.09 24.98
N GLY A 72 6.87 -6.32 23.89
CA GLY A 72 5.69 -6.41 23.03
C GLY A 72 4.47 -5.60 23.49
N ASP A 73 4.52 -4.97 24.66
CA ASP A 73 3.52 -4.01 25.12
C ASP A 73 3.82 -2.59 24.61
N LEU A 74 2.80 -1.86 24.22
CA LEU A 74 2.88 -0.45 23.85
C LEU A 74 2.78 0.43 25.12
N GLU A 75 3.86 1.13 25.47
CA GLU A 75 3.88 2.09 26.57
C GLU A 75 3.72 3.52 26.05
N GLY A 76 2.67 4.22 26.51
CA GLY A 76 2.43 5.62 26.18
C GLY A 76 3.44 6.56 26.82
N ALA A 77 3.96 7.52 26.03
CA ALA A 77 5.03 8.43 26.45
C ALA A 77 4.67 9.38 27.61
N TYR A 78 3.38 9.67 27.82
CA TYR A 78 2.98 10.71 28.78
C TYR A 78 2.84 10.21 30.22
N HIS A 79 2.10 9.10 30.44
CA HIS A 79 1.84 8.57 31.79
C HIS A 79 2.26 7.12 31.97
N GLY A 80 2.94 6.54 30.99
CA GLY A 80 3.47 5.18 31.07
C GLY A 80 2.41 4.07 31.11
N TRP A 81 1.16 4.35 30.72
CA TRP A 81 0.16 3.29 30.59
C TRP A 81 0.61 2.31 29.54
N ARG A 82 0.49 0.99 29.85
CA ARG A 82 0.90 -0.07 28.93
C ARG A 82 -0.29 -0.81 28.39
N PHE A 83 -0.21 -1.10 27.11
CA PHE A 83 -1.25 -1.79 26.34
C PHE A 83 -0.64 -3.03 25.69
N GLY A 84 -1.09 -4.20 26.12
CA GLY A 84 -0.67 -5.47 25.57
C GLY A 84 -1.55 -5.92 24.41
N ARG A 85 -1.54 -7.23 24.19
CA ARG A 85 -2.29 -7.91 23.13
C ARG A 85 -3.75 -7.48 23.10
N GLY A 86 -4.27 -7.22 21.88
CA GLY A 86 -5.65 -6.81 21.69
C GLY A 86 -6.00 -5.44 22.29
N GLY A 87 -5.00 -4.57 22.53
CA GLY A 87 -5.21 -3.23 23.09
C GLY A 87 -5.57 -3.23 24.58
N ARG A 88 -5.43 -4.35 25.26
CA ARG A 88 -5.73 -4.45 26.70
C ARG A 88 -4.75 -3.63 27.51
N CYS A 89 -5.24 -2.71 28.35
CA CYS A 89 -4.39 -2.04 29.33
C CYS A 89 -3.94 -3.04 30.41
N VAL A 90 -2.63 -3.20 30.53
CA VAL A 90 -2.00 -4.17 31.46
C VAL A 90 -1.31 -3.50 32.63
N LEU A 91 -1.01 -2.20 32.52
CA LEU A 91 -0.35 -1.43 33.59
C LEU A 91 -0.82 0.04 33.61
N VAL A 92 -1.15 0.51 34.77
CA VAL A 92 -1.37 1.93 35.10
C VAL A 92 -0.36 2.29 36.20
N PRO A 93 0.80 2.91 35.88
CA PRO A 93 1.90 3.08 36.85
C PRO A 93 1.52 3.91 38.10
N SER A 94 0.55 4.80 37.97
CA SER A 94 0.08 5.64 39.10
C SER A 94 -0.98 4.97 39.99
N ALA A 95 -1.46 3.78 39.63
CA ALA A 95 -2.41 3.04 40.47
C ALA A 95 -1.69 2.42 41.66
N ALA A 96 -2.32 2.44 42.83
CA ALA A 96 -1.82 1.70 44.00
C ALA A 96 -1.95 0.18 43.77
N ASP A 97 -1.14 -0.60 44.51
CA ASP A 97 -1.17 -2.05 44.44
C ASP A 97 -2.57 -2.61 44.68
N GLY A 98 -2.99 -3.54 43.83
CA GLY A 98 -4.30 -4.18 43.89
C GLY A 98 -5.48 -3.37 43.37
N VAL A 99 -5.26 -2.14 42.88
CA VAL A 99 -6.30 -1.37 42.20
C VAL A 99 -6.50 -1.92 40.80
N PRO A 100 -7.72 -2.33 40.42
CA PRO A 100 -7.96 -2.90 39.10
C PRO A 100 -7.84 -1.80 38.01
N VAL A 101 -7.36 -2.22 36.83
CA VAL A 101 -7.35 -1.34 35.64
C VAL A 101 -8.78 -0.90 35.33
N PRO A 102 -9.02 0.42 35.09
CA PRO A 102 -10.36 0.91 34.78
C PRO A 102 -10.96 0.21 33.54
N PRO A 103 -12.24 -0.17 33.54
CA PRO A 103 -12.86 -0.89 32.43
C PRO A 103 -12.76 -0.17 31.08
N LYS A 104 -12.66 1.16 31.05
CA LYS A 104 -12.53 1.98 29.84
C LYS A 104 -11.08 2.25 29.43
N ALA A 105 -10.11 1.66 30.12
CA ALA A 105 -8.69 1.87 29.88
C ALA A 105 -8.11 1.01 28.73
N HIS A 106 -8.94 0.45 27.87
CA HIS A 106 -8.52 -0.38 26.76
C HIS A 106 -8.54 0.39 25.44
N LEU A 107 -7.62 0.06 24.54
CA LEU A 107 -7.62 0.59 23.17
C LEU A 107 -8.68 -0.15 22.35
N GLY A 108 -9.43 0.60 21.54
CA GLY A 108 -10.27 0.03 20.49
C GLY A 108 -9.37 -0.35 19.30
N ILE A 109 -8.98 -1.62 19.20
CA ILE A 109 -8.16 -2.07 18.07
C ILE A 109 -8.95 -2.04 16.76
N VAL A 110 -8.23 -1.81 15.66
CA VAL A 110 -8.75 -1.93 14.30
C VAL A 110 -8.16 -3.19 13.64
N HIS A 111 -8.76 -3.63 12.53
CA HIS A 111 -8.20 -4.75 11.78
C HIS A 111 -6.84 -4.37 11.22
N ALA A 112 -5.85 -5.22 11.48
CA ALA A 112 -4.48 -5.07 11.02
C ALA A 112 -3.96 -6.40 10.49
N ALA A 113 -3.18 -6.35 9.42
CA ALA A 113 -2.58 -7.54 8.81
C ALA A 113 -1.26 -7.19 8.13
N GLU A 114 -0.44 -8.21 7.87
CA GLU A 114 0.74 -8.10 7.02
C GLU A 114 0.55 -8.92 5.75
N ARG A 115 0.81 -8.28 4.62
CA ARG A 115 0.84 -8.96 3.34
C ARG A 115 1.75 -8.19 2.37
N TYR A 116 2.48 -8.92 1.53
CA TYR A 116 3.36 -8.34 0.51
C TYR A 116 4.47 -7.42 1.07
N GLY A 117 4.90 -7.65 2.32
CA GLY A 117 5.89 -6.80 2.99
C GLY A 117 5.34 -5.43 3.43
N LEU A 118 4.03 -5.28 3.44
CA LEU A 118 3.31 -4.07 3.85
C LEU A 118 2.40 -4.38 5.04
N VAL A 119 2.20 -3.36 5.87
CA VAL A 119 1.21 -3.32 6.93
C VAL A 119 -0.08 -2.74 6.39
N TRP A 120 -1.17 -3.45 6.60
CA TRP A 120 -2.51 -3.09 6.14
C TRP A 120 -3.43 -2.84 7.31
N LEU A 121 -4.22 -1.76 7.23
CA LEU A 121 -5.26 -1.44 8.20
C LEU A 121 -6.63 -1.40 7.51
N CYS A 122 -7.65 -1.87 8.23
CA CYS A 122 -9.06 -1.65 7.91
C CYS A 122 -9.74 -1.10 9.16
N PRO A 123 -10.18 0.17 9.16
CA PRO A 123 -10.73 0.83 10.35
C PRO A 123 -12.03 0.22 10.87
N GLY A 124 -12.87 -0.30 9.99
CA GLY A 124 -14.15 -0.94 10.32
C GLY A 124 -14.20 -2.41 9.92
N GLU A 125 -15.38 -3.02 9.91
CA GLU A 125 -15.56 -4.41 9.49
C GLU A 125 -15.29 -4.55 7.98
N PRO A 126 -14.29 -5.37 7.57
CA PRO A 126 -13.90 -5.51 6.17
C PRO A 126 -15.03 -6.08 5.30
N THR A 127 -15.26 -5.48 4.14
CA THR A 127 -16.20 -6.00 3.14
C THR A 127 -15.56 -6.96 2.14
N ALA A 128 -14.22 -6.90 2.04
CA ALA A 128 -13.41 -7.75 1.17
C ALA A 128 -12.04 -7.98 1.81
N GLY A 129 -11.27 -8.94 1.31
CA GLY A 129 -9.88 -9.16 1.71
C GLY A 129 -8.92 -8.08 1.17
N ILE A 130 -7.65 -8.19 1.58
CA ILE A 130 -6.54 -7.47 0.94
C ILE A 130 -6.48 -7.94 -0.53
N PRO A 131 -6.21 -7.02 -1.49
CA PRO A 131 -6.12 -7.37 -2.91
C PRO A 131 -5.23 -8.59 -3.16
N GLU A 132 -5.74 -9.57 -3.92
CA GLU A 132 -5.03 -10.81 -4.19
C GLU A 132 -4.00 -10.63 -5.32
N ILE A 133 -2.82 -11.21 -5.14
CA ILE A 133 -1.78 -11.33 -6.17
C ILE A 133 -1.30 -12.77 -6.18
N ALA A 134 -1.80 -13.57 -7.11
CA ALA A 134 -1.48 -14.99 -7.23
C ALA A 134 0.02 -15.25 -7.40
N TYR A 135 0.74 -14.30 -7.97
CA TYR A 135 2.19 -14.39 -8.22
C TYR A 135 3.06 -14.36 -6.95
N ASP A 136 2.51 -13.89 -5.81
CA ASP A 136 3.30 -13.81 -4.55
C ASP A 136 3.69 -15.19 -4.00
N ALA A 137 2.91 -16.21 -4.30
CA ALA A 137 3.19 -17.59 -3.91
C ALA A 137 4.04 -18.37 -4.94
N ASP A 138 4.29 -17.83 -6.11
CA ASP A 138 5.03 -18.49 -7.18
C ASP A 138 6.53 -18.21 -7.04
N PRO A 139 7.37 -19.24 -6.79
CA PRO A 139 8.81 -19.07 -6.57
C PRO A 139 9.58 -18.56 -7.80
N ARG A 140 8.96 -18.56 -8.98
CA ARG A 140 9.54 -17.95 -10.18
C ARG A 140 9.57 -16.44 -10.13
N TYR A 141 8.78 -15.83 -9.25
CA TYR A 141 8.67 -14.38 -9.13
C TYR A 141 9.39 -13.90 -7.88
N ARG A 142 10.18 -12.85 -8.04
CA ARG A 142 10.79 -12.11 -6.95
C ARG A 142 9.96 -10.86 -6.67
N ARG A 143 9.62 -10.67 -5.39
CA ARG A 143 8.91 -9.47 -4.92
C ARG A 143 9.89 -8.36 -4.54
N LEU A 144 9.55 -7.14 -4.91
CA LEU A 144 10.26 -5.92 -4.62
C LEU A 144 9.26 -4.90 -4.08
N ASN A 145 9.60 -4.30 -2.95
CA ASN A 145 8.82 -3.24 -2.35
C ASN A 145 9.56 -1.91 -2.51
N VAL A 146 8.83 -0.86 -2.85
CA VAL A 146 9.36 0.51 -2.79
C VAL A 146 8.98 1.15 -1.45
N ASP A 147 9.56 2.31 -1.17
CA ASP A 147 9.23 3.09 0.02
C ASP A 147 7.80 3.61 -0.04
N VAL A 148 7.22 3.89 1.13
CA VAL A 148 5.93 4.56 1.24
C VAL A 148 6.17 6.06 1.23
N GLU A 149 5.63 6.75 0.24
CA GLU A 149 5.82 8.18 0.04
C GLU A 149 4.51 8.96 0.25
N ARG A 150 4.62 10.18 0.75
CA ARG A 150 3.47 11.08 0.89
C ARG A 150 3.38 12.00 -0.31
N TRP A 151 2.25 11.94 -1.00
CA TRP A 151 1.99 12.71 -2.22
C TRP A 151 0.83 13.68 -2.02
N GLN A 152 0.96 14.90 -2.56
CA GLN A 152 -0.09 15.93 -2.56
C GLN A 152 -1.09 15.68 -3.70
N ALA A 153 -1.72 14.52 -3.65
CA ALA A 153 -2.76 14.10 -4.58
C ALA A 153 -3.78 13.22 -3.86
N SER A 154 -5.05 13.37 -4.18
CA SER A 154 -6.09 12.49 -3.62
C SER A 154 -5.96 11.08 -4.19
N ALA A 155 -6.35 10.07 -3.40
CA ALA A 155 -6.28 8.68 -3.82
C ALA A 155 -7.12 8.40 -5.09
N THR A 156 -8.23 9.10 -5.28
CA THR A 156 -9.03 9.02 -6.50
C THR A 156 -8.27 9.49 -7.72
N ARG A 157 -7.54 10.62 -7.64
CA ARG A 157 -6.73 11.15 -8.74
C ARG A 157 -5.56 10.25 -9.07
N MET A 158 -4.94 9.66 -8.08
CA MET A 158 -3.86 8.70 -8.31
C MET A 158 -4.40 7.44 -8.99
N THR A 159 -5.55 6.93 -8.56
CA THR A 159 -6.19 5.77 -9.19
C THR A 159 -6.58 6.07 -10.64
N ASP A 160 -7.16 7.25 -10.92
CA ASP A 160 -7.46 7.71 -12.28
C ASP A 160 -6.20 7.69 -13.16
N ASN A 161 -5.08 8.21 -12.65
CA ASN A 161 -3.82 8.27 -13.39
C ASN A 161 -3.25 6.85 -13.66
N PHE A 162 -3.32 5.93 -12.69
CA PHE A 162 -2.81 4.56 -12.87
C PHE A 162 -3.65 3.74 -13.85
N LEU A 163 -4.90 4.11 -14.06
CA LEU A 163 -5.80 3.48 -15.02
C LEU A 163 -5.78 4.16 -16.40
N ASP A 164 -5.18 5.34 -16.52
CA ASP A 164 -5.05 6.05 -17.79
C ASP A 164 -3.82 5.56 -18.57
N ILE A 165 -3.99 5.34 -19.86
CA ILE A 165 -2.89 5.02 -20.81
C ILE A 165 -2.61 6.15 -21.79
N SER A 166 -3.49 7.13 -21.85
CA SER A 166 -3.40 8.22 -22.83
C SER A 166 -2.25 9.18 -22.55
N HIS A 167 -1.78 9.27 -21.32
CA HIS A 167 -0.66 10.11 -20.91
C HIS A 167 0.72 9.53 -21.26
N PHE A 168 0.83 8.23 -21.56
CA PHE A 168 2.10 7.55 -21.80
C PHE A 168 2.97 8.24 -22.87
N PRO A 169 2.44 8.61 -24.04
CA PRO A 169 3.23 9.26 -25.09
C PRO A 169 3.72 10.66 -24.71
N PHE A 170 3.18 11.28 -23.68
CA PHE A 170 3.48 12.65 -23.29
C PHE A 170 4.34 12.73 -22.03
N VAL A 171 3.98 11.95 -21.03
CA VAL A 171 4.61 12.01 -19.68
C VAL A 171 5.79 11.04 -19.58
N HIS A 172 5.66 9.83 -20.16
CA HIS A 172 6.64 8.76 -20.02
C HIS A 172 7.59 8.59 -21.22
N THR A 173 7.79 9.65 -22.02
CA THR A 173 8.67 9.62 -23.21
C THR A 173 10.13 9.32 -22.90
N GLY A 174 10.58 9.61 -21.69
CA GLY A 174 11.94 9.32 -21.22
C GLY A 174 12.15 7.87 -20.77
N THR A 175 11.10 7.06 -20.68
CA THR A 175 11.14 5.68 -20.20
C THR A 175 10.53 4.72 -21.24
N PHE A 176 9.25 4.42 -21.12
CA PHE A 176 8.57 3.45 -21.97
C PHE A 176 7.60 4.07 -22.99
N GLY A 177 7.20 5.33 -22.80
CA GLY A 177 6.28 6.03 -23.67
C GLY A 177 6.91 6.38 -25.03
N ARG A 178 6.09 6.40 -26.09
CA ARG A 178 6.51 6.73 -27.46
C ARG A 178 5.72 7.93 -27.96
N ALA A 179 6.40 9.06 -28.10
CA ALA A 179 5.78 10.33 -28.47
C ALA A 179 4.99 10.28 -29.80
N GLN A 180 5.34 9.38 -30.72
CA GLN A 180 4.66 9.17 -31.99
C GLN A 180 3.41 8.29 -31.89
N ASP A 181 3.22 7.56 -30.81
CA ASP A 181 2.13 6.59 -30.62
C ASP A 181 1.06 7.16 -29.68
N THR A 182 0.37 8.19 -30.13
CA THR A 182 -0.65 8.89 -29.34
C THR A 182 -2.04 8.25 -29.41
N HIS A 183 -2.20 7.23 -30.25
CA HIS A 183 -3.48 6.56 -30.41
C HIS A 183 -3.77 5.62 -29.24
N VAL A 184 -4.91 5.84 -28.58
CA VAL A 184 -5.43 4.90 -27.56
C VAL A 184 -6.34 3.89 -28.25
N PRO A 185 -6.06 2.59 -28.16
CA PRO A 185 -6.93 1.57 -28.74
C PRO A 185 -8.30 1.56 -28.04
N ARG A 186 -9.31 1.01 -28.72
CA ARG A 186 -10.61 0.79 -28.08
C ARG A 186 -10.42 -0.15 -26.90
N ILE A 187 -10.86 0.30 -25.73
CA ILE A 187 -10.80 -0.43 -24.47
C ILE A 187 -12.17 -0.99 -24.15
N GLU A 188 -12.21 -2.27 -23.78
CA GLU A 188 -13.40 -2.94 -23.27
C GLU A 188 -13.17 -3.25 -21.78
N LEU A 189 -13.99 -2.62 -20.93
CA LEU A 189 -13.94 -2.82 -19.49
C LEU A 189 -14.71 -4.08 -19.09
N GLY A 190 -14.14 -4.85 -18.19
CA GLY A 190 -14.76 -6.07 -17.69
C GLY A 190 -14.12 -6.61 -16.41
N PRO A 191 -14.72 -7.66 -15.84
CA PRO A 191 -14.12 -8.37 -14.73
C PRO A 191 -12.82 -9.07 -15.17
N LEU A 192 -11.83 -8.99 -14.32
CA LEU A 192 -10.56 -9.70 -14.41
C LEU A 192 -10.49 -10.77 -13.31
N ASP A 193 -9.42 -11.55 -13.30
CA ASP A 193 -9.10 -12.48 -12.22
C ASP A 193 -8.92 -11.79 -10.86
N ASP A 194 -8.97 -12.55 -9.79
CA ASP A 194 -8.71 -12.12 -8.40
C ASP A 194 -9.56 -10.94 -7.90
N GLY A 195 -10.76 -10.73 -8.51
CA GLY A 195 -11.68 -9.68 -8.09
C GLY A 195 -11.34 -8.29 -8.61
N TYR A 196 -10.40 -8.16 -9.55
CA TYR A 196 -10.13 -6.90 -10.23
C TYR A 196 -11.15 -6.63 -11.33
N TYR A 197 -11.33 -5.36 -11.67
CA TYR A 197 -12.13 -4.90 -12.79
C TYR A 197 -11.31 -3.94 -13.63
N GLY A 198 -11.23 -4.17 -14.95
CA GLY A 198 -10.34 -3.39 -15.80
C GLY A 198 -10.34 -3.84 -17.24
N TYR A 199 -9.18 -3.85 -17.88
CA TYR A 199 -9.03 -4.08 -19.32
C TYR A 199 -7.65 -4.64 -19.66
N SER A 200 -7.55 -5.20 -20.88
CA SER A 200 -6.27 -5.61 -21.49
C SER A 200 -6.07 -4.90 -22.83
N TYR A 201 -4.83 -4.58 -23.12
CA TYR A 201 -4.43 -3.98 -24.39
C TYR A 201 -3.00 -4.34 -24.76
N GLU A 202 -2.66 -4.16 -26.04
CA GLU A 202 -1.30 -4.28 -26.52
C GLU A 202 -0.74 -2.88 -26.83
N VAL A 203 0.52 -2.67 -26.47
CA VAL A 203 1.21 -1.40 -26.67
C VAL A 203 2.65 -1.62 -27.11
N ALA A 204 3.08 -0.85 -28.11
CA ALA A 204 4.47 -0.74 -28.46
C ALA A 204 5.18 0.21 -27.50
N VAL A 205 6.33 -0.19 -26.98
CA VAL A 205 7.11 0.58 -26.01
C VAL A 205 8.55 0.72 -26.49
N ASN A 206 9.21 1.81 -26.06
CA ASN A 206 10.64 1.93 -26.23
C ASN A 206 11.37 0.88 -25.38
N ASN A 207 12.41 0.31 -25.94
CA ASN A 207 13.29 -0.63 -25.26
C ASN A 207 14.70 -0.03 -25.27
N ASP A 208 14.93 0.87 -24.35
CA ASP A 208 16.24 1.48 -24.13
C ASP A 208 17.26 0.49 -23.53
N ALA A 209 18.43 0.93 -23.15
CA ALA A 209 19.47 0.06 -22.58
C ALA A 209 19.03 -0.65 -21.29
N LEU A 210 18.21 -0.01 -20.44
CA LEU A 210 17.66 -0.63 -19.23
C LEU A 210 16.55 -1.62 -19.59
N GLY A 211 15.67 -1.25 -20.51
CA GLY A 211 14.64 -2.13 -21.05
C GLY A 211 15.23 -3.36 -21.74
N ALA A 212 16.28 -3.20 -22.54
CA ALA A 212 16.98 -4.29 -23.19
C ALA A 212 17.62 -5.27 -22.19
N THR A 213 18.19 -4.75 -21.10
CA THR A 213 18.72 -5.58 -20.02
C THR A 213 17.60 -6.35 -19.31
N ALA A 214 16.47 -5.70 -19.05
CA ALA A 214 15.34 -6.32 -18.36
C ALA A 214 14.59 -7.33 -19.25
N SER A 215 14.40 -7.02 -20.53
CA SER A 215 13.66 -7.88 -21.46
C SER A 215 14.50 -8.98 -22.10
N GLY A 216 15.83 -8.87 -22.06
CA GLY A 216 16.75 -9.76 -22.78
C GLY A 216 16.70 -9.60 -24.31
N LEU A 217 16.07 -8.55 -24.84
CA LEU A 217 15.90 -8.31 -26.27
C LEU A 217 16.69 -7.09 -26.73
N ALA A 218 17.39 -7.22 -27.87
CA ALA A 218 18.13 -6.11 -28.50
C ALA A 218 17.26 -5.20 -29.37
N ALA A 219 16.00 -5.51 -29.58
CA ALA A 219 15.09 -4.71 -30.38
C ALA A 219 14.84 -3.35 -29.72
N LYS A 220 14.84 -2.25 -30.49
CA LYS A 220 14.61 -0.89 -29.97
C LYS A 220 13.15 -0.62 -29.56
N VAL A 221 12.24 -1.42 -30.04
CA VAL A 221 10.81 -1.34 -29.78
C VAL A 221 10.31 -2.74 -29.51
N LEU A 222 9.54 -2.89 -28.44
CA LEU A 222 8.89 -4.14 -28.07
C LEU A 222 7.38 -3.95 -28.06
N THR A 223 6.64 -5.00 -28.42
CA THR A 223 5.22 -5.09 -28.10
C THR A 223 5.07 -5.81 -26.76
N ARG A 224 4.24 -5.25 -25.90
CA ARG A 224 3.88 -5.87 -24.65
C ARG A 224 2.38 -5.87 -24.48
N ARG A 225 1.87 -6.95 -23.88
CA ARG A 225 0.48 -7.05 -23.47
C ARG A 225 0.37 -6.58 -22.03
N MET A 226 -0.53 -5.63 -21.79
CA MET A 226 -0.81 -5.11 -20.46
C MET A 226 -2.24 -5.44 -20.09
N THR A 227 -2.43 -5.89 -18.83
CA THR A 227 -3.73 -6.04 -18.20
C THR A 227 -3.75 -5.17 -16.97
N THR A 228 -4.60 -4.15 -16.98
CA THR A 228 -4.68 -3.17 -15.89
C THR A 228 -6.09 -3.16 -15.32
N GLY A 229 -6.21 -3.25 -14.01
CA GLY A 229 -7.49 -3.23 -13.32
C GLY A 229 -7.39 -2.72 -11.90
N PHE A 230 -8.49 -2.22 -11.39
CA PHE A 230 -8.58 -1.76 -10.01
C PHE A 230 -9.31 -2.79 -9.13
N HIS A 231 -8.94 -2.78 -7.85
CA HIS A 231 -9.63 -3.41 -6.75
C HIS A 231 -10.01 -2.32 -5.74
N LEU A 232 -11.26 -2.35 -5.27
CA LEU A 232 -11.75 -1.33 -4.34
C LEU A 232 -10.92 -1.26 -3.06
N PRO A 233 -10.66 -0.04 -2.51
CA PRO A 233 -11.11 1.24 -3.11
C PRO A 233 -10.07 1.87 -4.05
N PHE A 234 -8.77 1.70 -3.82
CA PHE A 234 -7.71 2.45 -4.50
C PHE A 234 -6.45 1.61 -4.80
N ALA A 235 -6.62 0.31 -5.01
CA ALA A 235 -5.54 -0.55 -5.46
C ALA A 235 -5.65 -0.79 -6.97
N VAL A 236 -4.55 -0.63 -7.69
CA VAL A 236 -4.48 -0.92 -9.12
C VAL A 236 -3.43 -1.99 -9.35
N ARG A 237 -3.83 -3.07 -10.05
CA ARG A 237 -2.88 -4.08 -10.54
C ARG A 237 -2.62 -3.85 -12.01
N SER A 238 -1.35 -3.83 -12.41
CA SER A 238 -0.94 -3.82 -13.79
C SER A 238 -0.03 -5.03 -14.05
N THR A 239 -0.45 -5.93 -14.92
CA THR A 239 0.33 -7.08 -15.35
C THR A 239 0.88 -6.82 -16.74
N ILE A 240 2.18 -6.93 -16.91
CA ILE A 240 2.90 -6.65 -18.15
C ILE A 240 3.57 -7.93 -18.61
N HIS A 241 3.11 -8.45 -19.76
CA HIS A 241 3.66 -9.64 -20.40
C HIS A 241 4.49 -9.25 -21.62
N TYR A 242 5.70 -9.75 -21.66
CA TYR A 242 6.60 -9.62 -22.81
C TYR A 242 6.65 -10.91 -23.63
N GLU A 243 6.89 -10.81 -24.93
CA GLU A 243 7.02 -11.96 -25.84
C GLU A 243 8.13 -12.94 -25.44
N THR A 244 9.08 -12.51 -24.63
CA THR A 244 10.17 -13.32 -24.08
C THR A 244 9.73 -14.26 -22.95
N GLY A 245 8.50 -14.13 -22.44
CA GLY A 245 8.05 -14.79 -21.22
C GLY A 245 8.46 -14.08 -19.93
N LEU A 246 9.05 -12.87 -20.05
CA LEU A 246 9.24 -11.98 -18.91
C LEU A 246 7.90 -11.38 -18.52
N ASP A 247 7.63 -11.34 -17.22
CA ASP A 247 6.44 -10.73 -16.64
C ASP A 247 6.81 -9.75 -15.55
N HIS A 248 6.15 -8.60 -15.55
CA HIS A 248 6.15 -7.65 -14.44
C HIS A 248 4.73 -7.46 -13.94
N ILE A 249 4.51 -7.69 -12.67
CA ILE A 249 3.22 -7.45 -12.02
C ILE A 249 3.41 -6.34 -11.01
N LEU A 250 2.66 -5.26 -11.17
CA LEU A 250 2.68 -4.10 -10.29
C LEU A 250 1.38 -4.04 -9.51
N LEU A 251 1.48 -3.88 -8.20
CA LEU A 251 0.37 -3.50 -7.34
C LEU A 251 0.63 -2.07 -6.84
N LEU A 252 -0.09 -1.11 -7.41
CA LEU A 252 -0.01 0.31 -7.10
C LEU A 252 -1.07 0.65 -6.06
N LEU A 253 -0.68 1.29 -4.98
CA LEU A 253 -1.52 1.51 -3.81
C LEU A 253 -1.56 2.99 -3.46
N SER A 254 -2.77 3.53 -3.40
CA SER A 254 -3.03 4.92 -3.02
C SER A 254 -3.84 4.92 -1.73
N THR A 255 -3.17 5.12 -0.59
CA THR A 255 -3.81 5.17 0.71
C THR A 255 -4.18 6.61 1.07
N PRO A 256 -5.47 6.96 1.19
CA PRO A 256 -5.88 8.32 1.49
C PRO A 256 -5.47 8.71 2.92
N VAL A 257 -4.64 9.74 3.05
CA VAL A 257 -4.35 10.41 4.33
C VAL A 257 -5.53 11.31 4.67
N ASP A 258 -5.91 12.15 3.72
CA ASP A 258 -7.06 13.04 3.74
C ASP A 258 -7.63 13.19 2.31
N ASP A 259 -8.53 14.14 2.08
CA ASP A 259 -9.21 14.35 0.80
C ASP A 259 -8.29 14.82 -0.33
N VAL A 260 -7.08 15.28 -0.02
CA VAL A 260 -6.14 15.89 -0.99
C VAL A 260 -4.73 15.30 -0.93
N THR A 261 -4.47 14.42 0.03
CA THR A 261 -3.14 13.82 0.27
C THR A 261 -3.27 12.30 0.36
N SER A 262 -2.32 11.59 -0.21
CA SER A 262 -2.25 10.12 -0.13
C SER A 262 -0.85 9.64 0.24
N LEU A 263 -0.77 8.44 0.83
CA LEU A 263 0.44 7.64 0.81
C LEU A 263 0.45 6.84 -0.48
N PHE A 264 1.55 6.89 -1.18
CA PHE A 264 1.81 6.08 -2.37
C PHE A 264 2.88 5.05 -2.07
N THR A 265 2.64 3.83 -2.48
CA THR A 265 3.64 2.76 -2.57
C THR A 265 3.23 1.80 -3.66
N PHE A 266 4.17 1.01 -4.12
CA PHE A 266 3.85 -0.11 -4.99
C PHE A 266 4.73 -1.33 -4.71
N VAL A 267 4.26 -2.46 -5.15
CA VAL A 267 4.99 -3.73 -5.07
C VAL A 267 5.11 -4.29 -6.47
N VAL A 268 6.29 -4.79 -6.81
CA VAL A 268 6.55 -5.42 -8.10
C VAL A 268 6.90 -6.89 -7.89
N TRP A 269 6.30 -7.76 -8.68
CA TRP A 269 6.72 -9.15 -8.84
C TRP A 269 7.28 -9.33 -10.24
N ARG A 270 8.46 -9.94 -10.33
CA ARG A 270 9.20 -10.13 -11.58
C ARG A 270 9.77 -11.54 -11.64
N ASN A 271 9.77 -12.14 -12.84
CA ASN A 271 10.35 -13.46 -13.12
C ASN A 271 11.66 -13.39 -13.93
N ASP A 272 12.36 -12.24 -13.90
CA ASP A 272 13.64 -12.04 -14.56
C ASP A 272 14.82 -12.67 -13.80
N ASP A 273 16.02 -12.56 -14.38
CA ASP A 273 17.25 -13.08 -13.76
C ASP A 273 17.52 -12.39 -12.41
N PHE A 274 17.48 -13.20 -11.35
CA PHE A 274 17.68 -12.77 -9.98
C PHE A 274 19.14 -12.48 -9.62
N THR A 275 20.08 -12.68 -10.53
CA THR A 275 21.51 -12.44 -10.29
C THR A 275 21.89 -10.96 -10.28
N VAL A 276 21.05 -10.10 -10.87
CA VAL A 276 21.26 -8.66 -10.86
C VAL A 276 20.76 -8.07 -9.55
N PRO A 277 21.63 -7.48 -8.69
CA PRO A 277 21.18 -6.79 -7.50
C PRO A 277 20.28 -5.62 -7.90
N LEU A 278 19.04 -5.60 -7.41
CA LEU A 278 18.21 -4.41 -7.51
C LEU A 278 18.66 -3.45 -6.41
N ALA A 279 19.34 -2.39 -6.82
CA ALA A 279 19.54 -1.25 -5.94
C ALA A 279 18.16 -0.77 -5.46
N HIS A 280 18.05 -0.42 -4.17
CA HIS A 280 16.91 0.34 -3.67
C HIS A 280 16.77 1.59 -4.53
N ARG A 281 15.72 1.65 -5.32
CA ARG A 281 15.39 2.83 -6.12
C ARG A 281 14.17 3.49 -5.49
N SER A 282 14.17 4.81 -5.45
CA SER A 282 13.00 5.56 -5.06
C SER A 282 11.87 5.33 -6.08
N SER A 283 10.62 5.64 -5.71
CA SER A 283 9.49 5.57 -6.64
C SER A 283 9.72 6.42 -7.90
N HIS A 284 10.53 7.48 -7.83
CA HIS A 284 10.92 8.33 -8.95
C HIS A 284 11.75 7.62 -10.03
N ASP A 285 12.38 6.50 -9.72
CA ASP A 285 13.18 5.73 -10.69
C ASP A 285 12.33 4.77 -11.55
N TRP A 286 11.01 4.67 -11.26
CA TRP A 286 10.09 3.74 -11.90
C TRP A 286 8.95 4.42 -12.68
N VAL A 287 8.82 5.76 -12.56
CA VAL A 287 7.76 6.58 -13.20
C VAL A 287 8.27 7.26 -14.46
#